data_e7c0f9d3af1a1e8dba62782315736702
#
_entry.id   e7c0f9d3af1a1e8dba62782315736702
#
_cell.length_a   1.000
_cell.length_b   1.000
_cell.length_c   1.000
_cell.angle_alpha   90.00
_cell.angle_beta   90.00
_cell.angle_gamma   90.00
#
_symmetry.space_group_name_H-M   'P 1'
#
loop_
_entity.id
_entity.type
_entity.pdbx_description
1 polymer ?
#
loop_
_entity_poly.entity_id
_entity_poly.type
_entity_poly.pdbx_seq_one_letter_code
_entity_poly.pdbx_strand_id
1 'polypeptide(L)'
;MTLRLTVSTELWRNHLATTALAYGEMVPVVKGNGYGFGRAALMPEAAKISRTVAVGSVFEVADAPAASTTIVLTPVGIDLPQPLPKQTILTVGSLHHVATLRSGGWVGPVIIKLQSRMLRYGATSAELPDLLAAVRDAGCTQVGWSVHPPLDGAPAQHRDDISQWLAQIDASFPIYVSHLDAESVQQLRSDFKQHRIVARVGTALWLGDKSTMQLHTDVLDTRTVKAGATAGYRNTKISTDGTIVLVGAGSAHGVHTVGDDLSPFHFQRQRLRLLEPSHMHTSMLFMPAGETCAQPGDLVDVQQPLTRVVADTIYWT
;
A
#
# COMPACT_ATOMS: atom_id res chain seq x y z
N MET A 1 16.06 3.82 -20.25
CA MET A 1 14.80 3.63 -19.52
C MET A 1 14.85 2.31 -18.83
N THR A 2 14.31 2.13 -17.87
CA THR A 2 14.68 1.46 -16.72
C THR A 2 13.51 0.64 -16.16
N LEU A 3 12.92 0.91 -15.04
CA LEU A 3 11.82 0.09 -14.52
C LEU A 3 10.47 0.65 -14.99
N ARG A 4 9.65 -0.19 -15.62
CA ARG A 4 8.32 0.20 -16.10
C ARG A 4 7.23 -0.73 -15.57
N LEU A 5 6.10 -0.12 -15.20
CA LEU A 5 4.86 -0.81 -14.89
C LEU A 5 3.93 -0.66 -16.12
N THR A 6 3.55 -1.77 -16.74
CA THR A 6 2.53 -1.79 -17.79
C THR A 6 1.20 -2.23 -17.21
N VAL A 7 0.13 -1.47 -17.48
CA VAL A 7 -1.21 -1.70 -16.93
C VAL A 7 -2.22 -1.78 -18.05
N SER A 8 -2.96 -2.88 -18.13
CA SER A 8 -4.11 -2.98 -19.03
C SER A 8 -5.27 -2.17 -18.46
N THR A 9 -5.45 -0.96 -18.99
CA THR A 9 -6.35 0.07 -18.45
C THR A 9 -7.79 -0.43 -18.32
N GLU A 10 -8.32 -1.08 -19.35
CA GLU A 10 -9.70 -1.57 -19.34
C GLU A 10 -9.90 -2.68 -18.30
N LEU A 11 -9.02 -3.70 -18.31
CA LEU A 11 -9.12 -4.82 -17.38
C LEU A 11 -8.96 -4.35 -15.92
N TRP A 12 -8.00 -3.46 -15.69
CA TRP A 12 -7.77 -2.90 -14.36
C TRP A 12 -8.96 -2.07 -13.87
N ARG A 13 -9.55 -1.19 -14.71
CA ARG A 13 -10.75 -0.44 -14.34
C ARG A 13 -11.96 -1.33 -14.12
N ASN A 14 -12.13 -2.40 -14.90
CA ASN A 14 -13.17 -3.39 -14.68
C ASN A 14 -13.00 -4.10 -13.33
N HIS A 15 -11.76 -4.43 -12.94
CA HIS A 15 -11.47 -4.95 -11.60
C HIS A 15 -11.85 -3.93 -10.50
N LEU A 16 -11.50 -2.64 -10.65
CA LEU A 16 -11.88 -1.60 -9.70
C LEU A 16 -13.41 -1.52 -9.53
N ALA A 17 -14.14 -1.50 -10.63
CA ALA A 17 -15.60 -1.41 -10.62
C ALA A 17 -16.26 -2.64 -9.95
N THR A 18 -15.78 -3.84 -10.27
CA THR A 18 -16.26 -5.10 -9.69
C THR A 18 -15.95 -5.14 -8.17
N THR A 19 -14.76 -4.73 -7.78
CA THR A 19 -14.38 -4.65 -6.36
C THR A 19 -15.23 -3.63 -5.61
N ALA A 20 -15.42 -2.44 -6.16
CA ALA A 20 -16.25 -1.41 -5.55
C ALA A 20 -17.72 -1.88 -5.39
N LEU A 21 -18.26 -2.55 -6.39
CA LEU A 21 -19.62 -3.12 -6.33
C LEU A 21 -19.72 -4.19 -5.22
N ALA A 22 -18.76 -5.08 -5.12
CA ALA A 22 -18.75 -6.16 -4.13
C ALA A 22 -18.71 -5.64 -2.69
N TYR A 23 -17.87 -4.61 -2.41
CA TYR A 23 -17.80 -3.98 -1.10
C TYR A 23 -19.00 -3.03 -0.82
N GLY A 24 -19.64 -2.48 -1.83
CA GLY A 24 -20.65 -1.42 -1.68
C GLY A 24 -20.03 -0.16 -1.11
N GLU A 25 -20.58 0.38 -0.01
CA GLU A 25 -20.04 1.58 0.61
C GLU A 25 -18.62 1.35 1.13
N MET A 26 -17.65 2.08 0.56
CA MET A 26 -16.23 1.92 0.89
C MET A 26 -15.46 3.24 0.78
N VAL A 27 -14.28 3.24 1.41
CA VAL A 27 -13.28 4.29 1.30
C VAL A 27 -12.03 3.71 0.63
N PRO A 28 -11.69 4.14 -0.59
CA PRO A 28 -10.43 3.80 -1.23
C PRO A 28 -9.24 4.32 -0.41
N VAL A 29 -8.24 3.46 -0.21
CA VAL A 29 -7.01 3.83 0.51
C VAL A 29 -5.91 4.11 -0.51
N VAL A 30 -5.40 5.34 -0.54
CA VAL A 30 -4.29 5.76 -1.41
C VAL A 30 -3.16 6.29 -0.52
N LYS A 31 -2.10 5.51 -0.34
CA LYS A 31 -1.03 5.82 0.62
C LYS A 31 0.35 5.37 0.12
N GLY A 32 1.40 5.90 0.74
CA GLY A 32 2.78 5.53 0.45
C GLY A 32 3.14 5.82 -1.00
N ASN A 33 3.72 4.85 -1.69
CA ASN A 33 4.05 4.95 -3.11
C ASN A 33 2.83 4.81 -4.05
N GLY A 34 1.58 4.91 -3.53
CA GLY A 34 0.37 4.67 -4.33
C GLY A 34 0.30 3.25 -4.87
N TYR A 35 0.67 2.25 -4.06
CA TYR A 35 0.66 0.82 -4.45
C TYR A 35 1.47 0.51 -5.73
N GLY A 36 2.47 1.34 -6.04
CA GLY A 36 3.30 1.23 -7.24
C GLY A 36 2.83 2.06 -8.43
N PHE A 37 1.61 2.61 -8.39
CA PHE A 37 1.07 3.49 -9.43
C PHE A 37 1.38 4.97 -9.19
N GLY A 38 1.87 5.33 -8.01
CA GLY A 38 1.93 6.73 -7.57
C GLY A 38 0.57 7.26 -7.12
N ARG A 39 0.55 8.10 -6.07
CA ARG A 39 -0.71 8.66 -5.53
C ARG A 39 -1.43 9.55 -6.53
N ALA A 40 -0.70 10.32 -7.33
CA ALA A 40 -1.26 11.18 -8.37
C ALA A 40 -2.11 10.41 -9.41
N ALA A 41 -1.71 9.19 -9.77
CA ALA A 41 -2.47 8.34 -10.69
C ALA A 41 -3.72 7.73 -10.04
N LEU A 42 -3.65 7.37 -8.75
CA LEU A 42 -4.74 6.69 -8.06
C LEU A 42 -5.82 7.64 -7.51
N MET A 43 -5.47 8.87 -7.13
CA MET A 43 -6.42 9.81 -6.53
C MET A 43 -7.64 10.12 -7.42
N PRO A 44 -7.48 10.36 -8.74
CA PRO A 44 -8.64 10.53 -9.63
C PRO A 44 -9.53 9.29 -9.71
N GLU A 45 -8.97 8.09 -9.72
CA GLU A 45 -9.75 6.84 -9.75
C GLU A 45 -10.44 6.61 -8.39
N ALA A 46 -9.78 6.90 -7.28
CA ALA A 46 -10.38 6.85 -5.94
C ALA A 46 -11.59 7.79 -5.82
N ALA A 47 -11.49 9.02 -6.35
CA ALA A 47 -12.57 10.01 -6.31
C ALA A 47 -13.80 9.61 -7.13
N LYS A 48 -13.65 8.76 -8.15
CA LYS A 48 -14.78 8.19 -8.90
C LYS A 48 -15.57 7.17 -8.06
N ILE A 49 -14.89 6.49 -7.13
CA ILE A 49 -15.49 5.43 -6.29
C ILE A 49 -16.18 6.05 -5.06
N SER A 50 -15.53 7.03 -4.41
CA SER A 50 -16.04 7.63 -3.18
C SER A 50 -15.62 9.10 -3.05
N ARG A 51 -16.52 9.91 -2.45
CA ARG A 51 -16.18 11.26 -2.03
C ARG A 51 -15.21 11.32 -0.86
N THR A 52 -15.02 10.19 -0.17
CA THR A 52 -14.08 10.05 0.94
C THR A 52 -12.92 9.17 0.49
N VAL A 53 -11.69 9.65 0.66
CA VAL A 53 -10.45 8.88 0.41
C VAL A 53 -9.65 8.77 1.70
N ALA A 54 -8.84 7.72 1.84
CA ALA A 54 -7.97 7.57 2.99
C ALA A 54 -6.51 7.61 2.56
N VAL A 55 -5.71 8.37 3.29
CA VAL A 55 -4.25 8.50 3.09
C VAL A 55 -3.49 7.93 4.30
N GLY A 56 -2.21 7.63 4.14
CA GLY A 56 -1.39 7.06 5.20
C GLY A 56 -1.08 8.06 6.31
N SER A 57 -0.55 9.22 5.94
CA SER A 57 -0.10 10.25 6.88
C SER A 57 -0.63 11.64 6.51
N VAL A 58 -0.48 12.60 7.42
CA VAL A 58 -0.90 13.99 7.19
C VAL A 58 -0.16 14.64 6.01
N PHE A 59 1.06 14.19 5.70
CA PHE A 59 1.87 14.70 4.60
C PHE A 59 1.35 14.27 3.22
N GLU A 60 0.45 13.32 3.16
CA GLU A 60 -0.18 12.84 1.92
C GLU A 60 -1.54 13.52 1.64
N VAL A 61 -2.02 14.36 2.56
CA VAL A 61 -3.31 15.04 2.43
C VAL A 61 -3.34 15.97 1.20
N ALA A 62 -2.23 16.60 0.89
CA ALA A 62 -2.11 17.50 -0.26
C ALA A 62 -2.33 16.81 -1.63
N ASP A 63 -2.14 15.49 -1.71
CA ASP A 63 -2.37 14.71 -2.93
C ASP A 63 -3.86 14.39 -3.15
N ALA A 64 -4.70 14.51 -2.11
CA ALA A 64 -6.12 14.23 -2.23
C ALA A 64 -6.84 15.34 -3.01
N PRO A 65 -7.86 15.01 -3.84
CA PRO A 65 -8.65 16.00 -4.53
C PRO A 65 -9.30 17.00 -3.56
N ALA A 66 -9.27 18.28 -3.88
CA ALA A 66 -9.77 19.34 -2.99
C ALA A 66 -11.24 19.18 -2.57
N ALA A 67 -12.07 18.51 -3.39
CA ALA A 67 -13.47 18.23 -3.09
C ALA A 67 -13.69 16.98 -2.23
N SER A 68 -12.64 16.21 -1.95
CA SER A 68 -12.76 14.95 -1.19
C SER A 68 -12.63 15.18 0.31
N THR A 69 -13.38 14.43 1.08
CA THR A 69 -13.11 14.22 2.50
C THR A 69 -11.91 13.29 2.63
N THR A 70 -10.89 13.69 3.39
CA THR A 70 -9.64 12.91 3.49
C THR A 70 -9.45 12.37 4.89
N ILE A 71 -9.44 11.05 5.04
CA ILE A 71 -9.15 10.36 6.30
C ILE A 71 -7.66 10.07 6.39
N VAL A 72 -6.99 10.59 7.40
CA VAL A 72 -5.59 10.29 7.72
C VAL A 72 -5.53 9.08 8.63
N LEU A 73 -4.92 7.99 8.17
CA LEU A 73 -4.94 6.69 8.86
C LEU A 73 -3.97 6.59 10.03
N THR A 74 -2.81 7.26 9.92
CA THR A 74 -1.78 7.25 10.96
C THR A 74 -2.00 8.43 11.90
N PRO A 75 -2.12 8.18 13.22
CA PRO A 75 -2.20 9.28 14.19
C PRO A 75 -0.97 10.21 14.13
N VAL A 76 -1.17 11.48 14.41
CA VAL A 76 -0.07 12.46 14.53
C VAL A 76 0.56 12.33 15.91
N GLY A 77 1.87 12.13 15.96
CA GLY A 77 2.57 11.84 17.21
C GLY A 77 3.31 13.01 17.84
N ILE A 78 3.79 13.99 17.07
CA ILE A 78 4.60 15.10 17.57
C ILE A 78 4.11 16.43 17.01
N ASP A 79 4.25 16.62 15.70
CA ASP A 79 3.91 17.88 15.05
C ASP A 79 2.77 17.70 14.05
N LEU A 80 1.82 18.62 14.09
CA LEU A 80 0.74 18.69 13.12
C LEU A 80 1.07 19.77 12.07
N PRO A 81 1.34 19.40 10.82
CA PRO A 81 1.54 20.38 9.77
C PRO A 81 0.26 21.19 9.54
N GLN A 82 0.41 22.51 9.43
CA GLN A 82 -0.66 23.47 9.21
C GLN A 82 -0.36 24.35 8.00
N PRO A 83 -1.35 24.84 7.26
CA PRO A 83 -2.78 24.52 7.41
C PRO A 83 -3.16 23.19 6.77
N LEU A 84 -4.13 22.48 7.34
CA LEU A 84 -4.78 21.34 6.70
C LEU A 84 -6.15 21.75 6.12
N PRO A 85 -6.59 21.14 4.99
CA PRO A 85 -7.94 21.33 4.47
C PRO A 85 -9.01 21.02 5.52
N LYS A 86 -10.08 21.81 5.58
CA LYS A 86 -11.16 21.65 6.59
C LYS A 86 -11.86 20.29 6.56
N GLN A 87 -11.87 19.63 5.38
CA GLN A 87 -12.44 18.29 5.18
C GLN A 87 -11.48 17.16 5.56
N THR A 88 -10.33 17.47 6.17
CA THR A 88 -9.41 16.45 6.69
C THR A 88 -9.96 15.88 8.00
N ILE A 89 -9.97 14.56 8.11
CA ILE A 89 -10.34 13.82 9.31
C ILE A 89 -9.09 13.15 9.86
N LEU A 90 -8.69 13.48 11.08
CA LEU A 90 -7.52 12.91 11.73
C LEU A 90 -7.89 11.70 12.59
N THR A 91 -6.96 10.76 12.74
CA THR A 91 -7.17 9.57 13.58
C THR A 91 -6.52 9.78 14.95
N VAL A 92 -7.27 9.51 16.02
CA VAL A 92 -6.77 9.50 17.40
C VAL A 92 -7.05 8.14 18.04
N GLY A 93 -6.13 7.64 18.84
CA GLY A 93 -6.27 6.34 19.53
C GLY A 93 -5.59 6.34 20.90
N SER A 94 -5.21 7.51 21.42
CA SER A 94 -4.67 7.69 22.77
C SER A 94 -4.77 9.15 23.20
N LEU A 95 -4.64 9.42 24.51
CA LEU A 95 -4.59 10.77 25.06
C LEU A 95 -3.41 11.59 24.49
N HIS A 96 -2.27 10.93 24.21
CA HIS A 96 -1.12 11.57 23.58
C HIS A 96 -1.46 12.14 22.20
N HIS A 97 -2.20 11.41 21.36
CA HIS A 97 -2.62 11.92 20.06
C HIS A 97 -3.51 13.14 20.17
N VAL A 98 -4.44 13.16 21.15
CA VAL A 98 -5.31 14.31 21.40
C VAL A 98 -4.49 15.52 21.87
N ALA A 99 -3.53 15.31 22.77
CA ALA A 99 -2.63 16.37 23.23
C ALA A 99 -1.83 16.98 22.08
N THR A 100 -1.33 16.16 21.14
CA THR A 100 -0.65 16.63 19.93
C THR A 100 -1.57 17.47 19.04
N LEU A 101 -2.81 17.03 18.81
CA LEU A 101 -3.77 17.80 18.02
C LEU A 101 -4.10 19.15 18.67
N ARG A 102 -4.30 19.17 20.00
CA ARG A 102 -4.55 20.39 20.77
C ARG A 102 -3.38 21.36 20.69
N SER A 103 -2.13 20.86 20.85
CA SER A 103 -0.91 21.69 20.74
C SER A 103 -0.74 22.26 19.33
N GLY A 104 -1.15 21.51 18.29
CA GLY A 104 -1.18 21.98 16.90
C GLY A 104 -2.40 22.84 16.53
N GLY A 105 -3.27 23.17 17.49
CA GLY A 105 -4.46 24.02 17.26
C GLY A 105 -5.56 23.37 16.41
N TRP A 106 -5.60 22.03 16.34
CA TRP A 106 -6.65 21.32 15.60
C TRP A 106 -7.94 21.20 16.41
N VAL A 107 -9.02 21.72 15.88
CA VAL A 107 -10.40 21.63 16.42
C VAL A 107 -11.37 20.99 15.41
N GLY A 108 -10.83 20.27 14.43
CA GLY A 108 -11.59 19.64 13.36
C GLY A 108 -12.09 18.23 13.68
N PRO A 109 -12.60 17.54 12.64
CA PRO A 109 -13.13 16.18 12.80
C PRO A 109 -12.03 15.15 13.08
N VAL A 110 -12.39 14.17 13.93
CA VAL A 110 -11.52 13.04 14.28
C VAL A 110 -12.26 11.70 14.23
N ILE A 111 -11.53 10.64 13.87
CA ILE A 111 -11.97 9.25 14.01
C ILE A 111 -11.26 8.64 15.21
N ILE A 112 -12.04 7.98 16.07
CA ILE A 112 -11.51 7.24 17.22
C ILE A 112 -11.01 5.89 16.76
N LYS A 113 -9.72 5.64 16.95
CA LYS A 113 -9.10 4.37 16.67
C LYS A 113 -9.27 3.41 17.83
N LEU A 114 -9.89 2.27 17.55
CA LEU A 114 -10.11 1.18 18.50
C LEU A 114 -8.94 0.18 18.40
N GLN A 115 -8.53 -0.38 19.51
CA GLN A 115 -7.49 -1.39 19.57
C GLN A 115 -7.96 -2.67 18.88
N SER A 116 -7.08 -3.33 18.17
CA SER A 116 -7.26 -4.67 17.61
C SER A 116 -6.17 -5.58 18.11
N ARG A 117 -6.28 -6.88 17.84
CA ARG A 117 -5.22 -7.88 18.12
C ARG A 117 -3.87 -7.54 17.47
N MET A 118 -3.83 -6.59 16.53
CA MET A 118 -2.59 -6.07 15.97
C MET A 118 -1.73 -5.32 17.00
N LEU A 119 -2.32 -4.81 18.09
CA LEU A 119 -1.66 -4.10 19.20
C LEU A 119 -0.74 -2.95 18.75
N ARG A 120 -1.05 -2.31 17.63
CA ARG A 120 -0.22 -1.24 17.08
C ARG A 120 -0.52 0.11 17.71
N TYR A 121 -1.76 0.55 17.66
CA TYR A 121 -2.33 1.73 18.33
C TYR A 121 -3.85 1.66 18.28
N GLY A 122 -4.51 2.37 19.19
CA GLY A 122 -5.96 2.38 19.37
C GLY A 122 -6.30 2.23 20.84
N ALA A 123 -7.43 2.81 21.26
CA ALA A 123 -7.91 2.74 22.63
C ALA A 123 -8.51 1.36 22.92
N THR A 124 -8.24 0.84 24.11
CA THR A 124 -8.98 -0.28 24.71
C THR A 124 -10.35 0.18 25.18
N SER A 125 -11.24 -0.77 25.54
CA SER A 125 -12.55 -0.42 26.11
C SER A 125 -12.41 0.37 27.41
N ALA A 126 -11.39 0.10 28.22
CA ALA A 126 -11.13 0.79 29.48
C ALA A 126 -10.65 2.25 29.25
N GLU A 127 -9.86 2.49 28.22
CA GLU A 127 -9.31 3.83 27.89
C GLU A 127 -10.29 4.71 27.11
N LEU A 128 -11.33 4.11 26.53
CA LEU A 128 -12.24 4.80 25.62
C LEU A 128 -12.99 5.98 26.26
N PRO A 129 -13.53 5.89 27.50
CA PRO A 129 -14.22 7.01 28.12
C PRO A 129 -13.33 8.26 28.30
N ASP A 130 -12.09 8.06 28.75
CA ASP A 130 -11.14 9.16 28.96
C ASP A 130 -10.70 9.76 27.62
N LEU A 131 -10.47 8.93 26.60
CA LEU A 131 -10.15 9.41 25.25
C LEU A 131 -11.28 10.27 24.66
N LEU A 132 -12.53 9.83 24.81
CA LEU A 132 -13.70 10.58 24.32
C LEU A 132 -13.88 11.91 25.08
N ALA A 133 -13.63 11.93 26.38
CA ALA A 133 -13.61 13.17 27.16
C ALA A 133 -12.53 14.13 26.66
N ALA A 134 -11.30 13.64 26.52
CA ALA A 134 -10.18 14.45 26.00
C ALA A 134 -10.44 15.02 24.61
N VAL A 135 -11.05 14.24 23.70
CA VAL A 135 -11.44 14.71 22.35
C VAL A 135 -12.41 15.88 22.43
N ARG A 136 -13.44 15.78 23.27
CA ARG A 136 -14.40 16.89 23.50
C ARG A 136 -13.70 18.13 24.09
N ASP A 137 -12.89 17.93 25.13
CA ASP A 137 -12.18 19.02 25.84
C ASP A 137 -11.16 19.73 24.93
N ALA A 138 -10.62 19.02 23.91
CA ALA A 138 -9.78 19.60 22.88
C ALA A 138 -10.57 20.36 21.79
N GLY A 139 -11.91 20.40 21.85
CA GLY A 139 -12.78 21.01 20.85
C GLY A 139 -12.85 20.23 19.53
N CYS A 140 -12.36 18.99 19.51
CA CYS A 140 -12.45 18.11 18.33
C CYS A 140 -13.83 17.47 18.22
N THR A 141 -14.26 17.21 16.99
CA THR A 141 -15.55 16.54 16.71
C THR A 141 -15.32 15.09 16.32
N GLN A 142 -15.83 14.14 17.10
CA GLN A 142 -15.86 12.75 16.69
C GLN A 142 -16.80 12.59 15.49
N VAL A 143 -16.31 11.92 14.41
CA VAL A 143 -17.09 11.64 13.21
C VAL A 143 -17.09 10.15 12.82
N GLY A 144 -16.49 9.29 13.61
CA GLY A 144 -16.48 7.85 13.37
C GLY A 144 -15.58 7.06 14.28
N TRP A 145 -15.67 5.76 14.13
CA TRP A 145 -14.83 4.75 14.74
C TRP A 145 -13.94 4.10 13.69
N SER A 146 -12.82 3.55 14.09
CA SER A 146 -11.94 2.83 13.16
C SER A 146 -11.29 1.64 13.84
N VAL A 147 -11.38 0.47 13.22
CA VAL A 147 -10.66 -0.73 13.65
C VAL A 147 -9.83 -1.29 12.48
N HIS A 148 -8.69 -1.90 12.80
CA HIS A 148 -7.78 -2.44 11.79
C HIS A 148 -7.22 -3.78 12.26
N PRO A 149 -7.86 -4.89 11.92
CA PRO A 149 -7.38 -6.23 12.22
C PRO A 149 -5.98 -6.50 11.63
N PRO A 150 -5.25 -7.52 12.09
CA PRO A 150 -4.03 -8.00 11.44
C PRO A 150 -4.26 -8.33 9.97
N LEU A 151 -3.18 -8.45 9.19
CA LEU A 151 -3.27 -8.94 7.82
C LEU A 151 -3.55 -10.44 7.79
N ASP A 152 -2.85 -11.18 8.67
CA ASP A 152 -3.00 -12.62 8.81
C ASP A 152 -4.15 -12.94 9.78
N GLY A 153 -4.84 -14.02 9.52
CA GLY A 153 -5.96 -14.53 10.31
C GLY A 153 -7.13 -14.99 9.43
N ALA A 154 -8.00 -15.82 10.00
CA ALA A 154 -9.21 -16.25 9.31
C ALA A 154 -10.22 -15.09 9.22
N PRO A 155 -10.99 -14.95 8.11
CA PRO A 155 -12.04 -13.94 7.99
C PRO A 155 -13.04 -13.93 9.14
N ALA A 156 -13.43 -15.11 9.64
CA ALA A 156 -14.30 -15.24 10.81
C ALA A 156 -13.71 -14.57 12.05
N GLN A 157 -12.43 -14.76 12.31
CA GLN A 157 -11.72 -14.19 13.44
C GLN A 157 -11.66 -12.64 13.37
N HIS A 158 -11.48 -12.09 12.17
CA HIS A 158 -11.54 -10.63 11.96
C HIS A 158 -12.96 -10.09 12.17
N ARG A 159 -13.99 -10.84 11.74
CA ARG A 159 -15.39 -10.47 12.02
C ARG A 159 -15.68 -10.47 13.51
N ASP A 160 -15.22 -11.50 14.25
CA ASP A 160 -15.44 -11.58 15.70
C ASP A 160 -14.81 -10.40 16.45
N ASP A 161 -13.57 -10.00 16.09
CA ASP A 161 -12.92 -8.83 16.68
C ASP A 161 -13.72 -7.54 16.45
N ILE A 162 -14.27 -7.37 15.24
CA ILE A 162 -15.08 -6.19 14.91
C ILE A 162 -16.43 -6.25 15.62
N SER A 163 -17.07 -7.43 15.69
CA SER A 163 -18.36 -7.64 16.36
C SER A 163 -18.30 -7.31 17.84
N GLN A 164 -17.18 -7.64 18.52
CA GLN A 164 -16.97 -7.25 19.92
C GLN A 164 -16.97 -5.74 20.11
N TRP A 165 -16.41 -4.96 19.18
CA TRP A 165 -16.47 -3.52 19.21
C TRP A 165 -17.86 -2.98 18.88
N LEU A 166 -18.53 -3.54 17.86
CA LEU A 166 -19.89 -3.13 17.48
C LEU A 166 -20.89 -3.26 18.62
N ALA A 167 -20.69 -4.20 19.55
CA ALA A 167 -21.50 -4.36 20.74
C ALA A 167 -21.27 -3.28 21.83
N GLN A 168 -20.19 -2.48 21.72
CA GLN A 168 -19.75 -1.55 22.77
C GLN A 168 -19.78 -0.08 22.34
N ILE A 169 -19.75 0.21 21.04
CA ILE A 169 -19.63 1.57 20.51
C ILE A 169 -21.01 2.15 20.13
N ASP A 170 -21.08 3.48 20.13
CA ASP A 170 -22.26 4.22 19.67
C ASP A 170 -22.47 4.01 18.16
N ALA A 171 -23.63 3.45 17.80
CA ALA A 171 -24.04 3.18 16.44
C ALA A 171 -24.39 4.43 15.62
N SER A 172 -24.53 5.61 16.26
CA SER A 172 -24.78 6.88 15.56
C SER A 172 -23.60 7.32 14.69
N PHE A 173 -22.39 6.80 14.96
CA PHE A 173 -21.20 7.06 14.18
C PHE A 173 -20.83 5.87 13.28
N PRO A 174 -20.39 6.12 12.02
CA PRO A 174 -19.89 5.05 11.16
C PRO A 174 -18.64 4.41 11.75
N ILE A 175 -18.48 3.10 11.49
CA ILE A 175 -17.23 2.39 11.78
C ILE A 175 -16.49 2.03 10.50
N TYR A 176 -15.22 2.41 10.43
CA TYR A 176 -14.32 2.15 9.30
C TYR A 176 -13.48 0.91 9.59
N VAL A 177 -13.69 -0.16 8.83
CA VAL A 177 -13.02 -1.45 8.98
C VAL A 177 -12.04 -1.72 7.84
N SER A 178 -11.04 -2.57 8.07
CA SER A 178 -10.04 -2.96 7.07
C SER A 178 -9.74 -4.45 7.17
N HIS A 179 -9.06 -5.02 6.17
CA HIS A 179 -8.61 -6.41 6.12
C HIS A 179 -9.74 -7.44 6.22
N LEU A 180 -10.91 -7.07 5.76
CA LEU A 180 -12.03 -7.97 5.49
C LEU A 180 -12.21 -8.12 3.99
N ASP A 181 -12.62 -9.30 3.54
CA ASP A 181 -13.17 -9.48 2.22
C ASP A 181 -14.59 -8.90 2.10
N ALA A 182 -15.08 -8.77 0.88
CA ALA A 182 -16.39 -8.17 0.64
C ALA A 182 -17.53 -8.96 1.30
N GLU A 183 -17.47 -10.30 1.28
CA GLU A 183 -18.45 -11.18 1.92
C GLU A 183 -18.55 -10.93 3.42
N SER A 184 -17.40 -10.88 4.10
CA SER A 184 -17.32 -10.58 5.54
C SER A 184 -17.89 -9.21 5.89
N VAL A 185 -17.67 -8.20 5.03
CA VAL A 185 -18.26 -6.86 5.22
C VAL A 185 -19.77 -6.91 5.09
N GLN A 186 -20.32 -7.61 4.09
CA GLN A 186 -21.75 -7.75 3.91
C GLN A 186 -22.40 -8.54 5.06
N GLN A 187 -21.72 -9.58 5.56
CA GLN A 187 -22.19 -10.34 6.72
C GLN A 187 -22.30 -9.44 7.96
N LEU A 188 -21.25 -8.66 8.26
CA LEU A 188 -21.30 -7.71 9.39
C LEU A 188 -22.43 -6.68 9.25
N ARG A 189 -22.68 -6.16 8.05
CA ARG A 189 -23.80 -5.24 7.78
C ARG A 189 -25.16 -5.90 7.99
N SER A 190 -25.28 -7.18 7.64
CA SER A 190 -26.50 -7.96 7.87
C SER A 190 -26.75 -8.21 9.35
N ASP A 191 -25.69 -8.52 10.11
CA ASP A 191 -25.78 -8.89 11.51
C ASP A 191 -25.95 -7.66 12.43
N PHE A 192 -25.37 -6.51 12.04
CA PHE A 192 -25.36 -5.27 12.82
C PHE A 192 -26.03 -4.11 12.07
N LYS A 193 -27.30 -4.27 11.72
CA LYS A 193 -28.09 -3.33 10.89
C LYS A 193 -28.16 -1.90 11.44
N GLN A 194 -27.99 -1.72 12.77
CA GLN A 194 -27.96 -0.41 13.42
C GLN A 194 -26.66 0.35 13.17
N HIS A 195 -25.58 -0.32 12.75
CA HIS A 195 -24.28 0.29 12.48
C HIS A 195 -24.07 0.57 11.00
N ARG A 196 -23.55 1.75 10.69
CA ARG A 196 -23.02 2.06 9.36
C ARG A 196 -21.57 1.57 9.27
N ILE A 197 -21.37 0.40 8.61
CA ILE A 197 -20.06 -0.24 8.46
C ILE A 197 -19.48 0.10 7.09
N VAL A 198 -18.33 0.78 7.07
CA VAL A 198 -17.65 1.27 5.87
C VAL A 198 -16.31 0.56 5.72
N ALA A 199 -16.09 -0.14 4.62
CA ALA A 199 -14.82 -0.80 4.35
C ALA A 199 -13.77 0.21 3.86
N ARG A 200 -12.53 0.13 4.39
CA ARG A 200 -11.36 0.82 3.84
C ARG A 200 -10.54 -0.18 3.03
N VAL A 201 -10.50 0.01 1.72
CA VAL A 201 -9.92 -0.96 0.80
C VAL A 201 -8.72 -0.36 0.06
N GLY A 202 -7.57 -1.01 0.17
CA GLY A 202 -6.33 -0.63 -0.50
C GLY A 202 -5.85 -1.72 -1.45
N THR A 203 -5.07 -2.69 -0.96
CA THR A 203 -4.42 -3.72 -1.78
C THR A 203 -5.42 -4.50 -2.65
N ALA A 204 -6.56 -4.91 -2.09
CA ALA A 204 -7.58 -5.65 -2.84
C ALA A 204 -8.18 -4.80 -3.98
N LEU A 205 -8.32 -3.49 -3.79
CA LEU A 205 -8.79 -2.57 -4.82
C LEU A 205 -7.75 -2.38 -5.93
N TRP A 206 -6.53 -2.00 -5.58
CA TRP A 206 -5.54 -1.56 -6.55
C TRP A 206 -4.75 -2.71 -7.18
N LEU A 207 -4.53 -3.81 -6.43
CA LEU A 207 -3.64 -4.93 -6.79
C LEU A 207 -4.34 -6.30 -6.71
N GLY A 208 -5.66 -6.33 -6.61
CA GLY A 208 -6.41 -7.59 -6.45
C GLY A 208 -6.33 -8.49 -7.68
N ASP A 209 -6.33 -7.93 -8.87
CA ASP A 209 -6.08 -8.66 -10.11
C ASP A 209 -4.70 -8.34 -10.67
N LYS A 210 -3.75 -9.21 -10.38
CA LYS A 210 -2.36 -9.08 -10.85
C LYS A 210 -2.18 -9.36 -12.33
N SER A 211 -3.15 -10.00 -13.00
CA SER A 211 -3.07 -10.28 -14.44
C SER A 211 -3.18 -9.01 -15.29
N THR A 212 -3.68 -7.93 -14.70
CA THR A 212 -3.86 -6.64 -15.36
C THR A 212 -2.59 -5.80 -15.43
N MET A 213 -1.49 -6.25 -14.82
CA MET A 213 -0.27 -5.46 -14.71
C MET A 213 0.99 -6.30 -14.81
N GLN A 214 2.05 -5.70 -15.38
CA GLN A 214 3.36 -6.34 -15.53
C GLN A 214 4.47 -5.34 -15.21
N LEU A 215 5.46 -5.79 -14.46
CA LEU A 215 6.63 -4.99 -14.11
C LEU A 215 7.86 -5.52 -14.87
N HIS A 216 8.49 -4.67 -15.66
CA HIS A 216 9.66 -5.04 -16.47
C HIS A 216 10.77 -4.01 -16.35
N THR A 217 11.97 -4.44 -16.75
CA THR A 217 13.12 -3.55 -16.95
C THR A 217 13.79 -3.82 -18.27
N ASP A 218 14.42 -2.78 -18.85
CA ASP A 218 15.16 -2.90 -20.10
C ASP A 218 16.49 -3.62 -19.87
N VAL A 219 16.91 -4.43 -20.84
CA VAL A 219 18.31 -4.84 -20.99
C VAL A 219 19.10 -3.67 -21.56
N LEU A 220 20.06 -3.18 -20.80
CA LEU A 220 20.86 -2.00 -21.15
C LEU A 220 22.08 -2.39 -21.98
N ASP A 221 22.74 -3.50 -21.62
CA ASP A 221 23.95 -3.98 -22.26
C ASP A 221 24.23 -5.46 -21.92
N THR A 222 25.10 -6.09 -22.68
CA THR A 222 25.58 -7.45 -22.43
C THR A 222 27.09 -7.52 -22.55
N ARG A 223 27.74 -8.42 -21.79
CA ARG A 223 29.18 -8.66 -21.83
C ARG A 223 29.48 -10.14 -21.75
N THR A 224 30.05 -10.70 -22.80
CA THR A 224 30.61 -12.06 -22.78
C THR A 224 31.79 -12.10 -21.80
N VAL A 225 31.80 -13.07 -20.91
CA VAL A 225 32.85 -13.26 -19.90
C VAL A 225 33.34 -14.72 -19.86
N LYS A 226 34.58 -14.90 -19.50
CA LYS A 226 35.22 -16.21 -19.35
C LYS A 226 35.32 -16.61 -17.88
N ALA A 227 35.33 -17.91 -17.63
CA ALA A 227 35.65 -18.48 -16.35
C ALA A 227 37.00 -17.94 -15.81
N GLY A 228 37.03 -17.62 -14.52
CA GLY A 228 38.19 -17.02 -13.86
C GLY A 228 38.25 -15.49 -13.90
N ALA A 229 37.47 -14.83 -14.75
CA ALA A 229 37.29 -13.36 -14.69
C ALA A 229 36.57 -12.92 -13.40
N THR A 230 36.65 -11.62 -13.08
CA THR A 230 35.89 -10.98 -12.01
C THR A 230 35.02 -9.87 -12.58
N ALA A 231 33.85 -9.60 -11.94
CA ALA A 231 32.96 -8.55 -12.38
C ALA A 231 32.21 -7.94 -11.17
N GLY A 232 31.63 -6.76 -11.39
CA GLY A 232 30.86 -6.01 -10.41
C GLY A 232 31.71 -5.29 -9.36
N TYR A 233 31.02 -4.56 -8.44
CA TYR A 233 31.67 -3.80 -7.37
C TYR A 233 32.37 -4.69 -6.35
N ARG A 234 31.95 -5.96 -6.23
CA ARG A 234 32.53 -6.92 -5.28
C ARG A 234 33.60 -7.79 -5.88
N ASN A 235 34.02 -7.53 -7.15
CA ASN A 235 34.94 -8.39 -7.88
C ASN A 235 34.49 -9.87 -7.84
N THR A 236 33.18 -10.08 -8.04
CA THR A 236 32.57 -11.41 -7.99
C THR A 236 33.20 -12.34 -9.04
N LYS A 237 33.71 -13.49 -8.60
CA LYS A 237 34.34 -14.47 -9.45
C LYS A 237 33.34 -15.12 -10.39
N ILE A 238 33.67 -15.16 -11.70
CA ILE A 238 32.92 -15.88 -12.71
C ILE A 238 33.40 -17.33 -12.73
N SER A 239 32.50 -18.26 -12.43
CA SER A 239 32.84 -19.68 -12.31
C SER A 239 32.84 -20.44 -13.64
N THR A 240 32.04 -19.97 -14.61
CA THR A 240 31.88 -20.60 -15.93
C THR A 240 31.84 -19.54 -17.02
N ASP A 241 32.12 -19.93 -18.26
CA ASP A 241 31.88 -19.05 -19.39
C ASP A 241 30.41 -18.66 -19.49
N GLY A 242 30.14 -17.42 -19.89
CA GLY A 242 28.78 -16.94 -20.00
C GLY A 242 28.67 -15.48 -20.43
N THR A 243 27.50 -14.89 -20.15
CA THR A 243 27.20 -13.49 -20.46
C THR A 243 26.65 -12.78 -19.21
N ILE A 244 27.21 -11.64 -18.92
CA ILE A 244 26.64 -10.69 -17.98
C ILE A 244 25.60 -9.86 -18.72
N VAL A 245 24.38 -9.82 -18.19
CA VAL A 245 23.27 -8.99 -18.68
C VAL A 245 23.04 -7.85 -17.70
N LEU A 246 23.18 -6.62 -18.16
CA LEU A 246 22.93 -5.41 -17.38
C LEU A 246 21.49 -4.95 -17.59
N VAL A 247 20.73 -4.85 -16.52
CA VAL A 247 19.34 -4.38 -16.56
C VAL A 247 19.15 -3.08 -15.77
N GLY A 248 18.21 -2.24 -16.20
CA GLY A 248 18.00 -0.90 -15.68
C GLY A 248 17.15 -0.82 -14.41
N ALA A 249 17.19 -1.81 -13.55
CA ALA A 249 16.48 -1.81 -12.29
C ALA A 249 17.40 -2.13 -11.11
N GLY A 250 17.25 -1.44 -10.00
CA GLY A 250 18.11 -1.59 -8.83
C GLY A 250 17.44 -1.20 -7.52
N SER A 251 18.22 -1.05 -6.47
CA SER A 251 17.73 -0.81 -5.10
C SER A 251 17.00 0.51 -4.93
N ALA A 252 17.33 1.56 -5.71
CA ALA A 252 16.60 2.83 -5.71
C ALA A 252 15.16 2.68 -6.25
N HIS A 253 14.91 1.66 -7.08
CA HIS A 253 13.57 1.31 -7.54
C HIS A 253 12.82 0.38 -6.55
N GLY A 254 13.41 0.03 -5.41
CA GLY A 254 12.88 -0.96 -4.47
C GLY A 254 13.06 -2.40 -4.94
N VAL A 255 13.98 -2.65 -5.88
CA VAL A 255 14.25 -3.99 -6.40
C VAL A 255 15.36 -4.67 -5.60
N HIS A 256 14.98 -5.75 -4.91
CA HIS A 256 15.84 -6.54 -4.05
C HIS A 256 15.61 -8.04 -4.31
N THR A 257 16.46 -8.90 -3.75
CA THR A 257 16.20 -10.35 -3.72
C THR A 257 14.85 -10.65 -3.05
N VAL A 258 14.24 -11.77 -3.42
CA VAL A 258 12.95 -12.24 -2.90
C VAL A 258 13.15 -13.55 -2.12
N GLY A 259 12.41 -13.73 -1.03
CA GLY A 259 12.54 -14.92 -0.19
C GLY A 259 13.98 -15.18 0.22
N ASP A 260 14.44 -16.43 0.03
CA ASP A 260 15.80 -16.91 0.40
C ASP A 260 16.84 -16.47 -0.65
N ASP A 261 17.05 -15.16 -0.77
CA ASP A 261 18.02 -14.53 -1.69
C ASP A 261 17.83 -14.86 -3.18
N LEU A 262 16.61 -15.18 -3.60
CA LEU A 262 16.30 -15.42 -4.99
C LEU A 262 16.30 -14.13 -5.80
N SER A 263 16.86 -14.18 -6.99
CA SER A 263 16.81 -13.08 -7.95
C SER A 263 15.35 -12.74 -8.31
N PRO A 264 14.96 -11.46 -8.36
CA PRO A 264 13.61 -11.07 -8.78
C PRO A 264 13.43 -11.08 -10.32
N PHE A 265 14.48 -11.30 -11.09
CA PHE A 265 14.48 -11.14 -12.54
C PHE A 265 14.18 -12.45 -13.28
N HIS A 266 13.30 -12.35 -14.30
CA HIS A 266 12.95 -13.49 -15.17
C HIS A 266 12.99 -13.07 -16.64
N PHE A 267 13.47 -13.98 -17.48
CA PHE A 267 13.39 -13.85 -18.93
C PHE A 267 12.81 -15.14 -19.50
N GLN A 268 11.80 -15.03 -20.36
CA GLN A 268 11.09 -16.19 -20.93
C GLN A 268 10.69 -17.24 -19.88
N ARG A 269 10.18 -16.77 -18.71
CA ARG A 269 9.79 -17.57 -17.53
C ARG A 269 10.94 -18.26 -16.79
N GLN A 270 12.18 -18.08 -17.22
CA GLN A 270 13.36 -18.57 -16.49
C GLN A 270 13.88 -17.49 -15.54
N ARG A 271 14.14 -17.85 -14.30
CA ARG A 271 14.76 -16.94 -13.32
C ARG A 271 16.22 -16.73 -13.65
N LEU A 272 16.62 -15.49 -13.83
CA LEU A 272 18.00 -15.10 -14.09
C LEU A 272 18.76 -14.96 -12.77
N ARG A 273 20.01 -15.43 -12.73
CA ARG A 273 20.85 -15.34 -11.54
C ARG A 273 21.40 -13.92 -11.37
N LEU A 274 21.25 -13.32 -10.19
CA LEU A 274 22.01 -12.12 -9.82
C LEU A 274 23.48 -12.49 -9.65
N LEU A 275 24.37 -11.71 -10.27
CA LEU A 275 25.82 -11.86 -10.11
C LEU A 275 26.26 -11.37 -8.73
N GLU A 276 25.68 -10.25 -8.28
CA GLU A 276 25.87 -9.64 -6.97
C GLU A 276 24.59 -8.87 -6.59
N PRO A 277 24.44 -8.38 -5.35
CA PRO A 277 23.30 -7.56 -4.96
C PRO A 277 23.07 -6.38 -5.90
N SER A 278 21.80 -6.04 -6.16
CA SER A 278 21.44 -4.94 -7.05
C SER A 278 22.12 -3.63 -6.67
N HIS A 279 22.68 -2.94 -7.65
CA HIS A 279 23.19 -1.57 -7.51
C HIS A 279 22.01 -0.59 -7.36
N MET A 280 22.28 0.71 -7.24
CA MET A 280 21.21 1.69 -7.07
C MET A 280 20.21 1.71 -8.24
N HIS A 281 20.71 1.81 -9.49
CA HIS A 281 19.87 1.95 -10.67
C HIS A 281 19.97 0.77 -11.65
N THR A 282 20.86 -0.17 -11.41
CA THR A 282 21.10 -1.31 -12.30
C THR A 282 21.28 -2.60 -11.52
N SER A 283 21.08 -3.73 -12.19
CA SER A 283 21.47 -5.05 -11.68
C SER A 283 22.27 -5.80 -12.72
N MET A 284 23.21 -6.61 -12.24
CA MET A 284 24.04 -7.48 -13.05
C MET A 284 23.53 -8.91 -12.93
N LEU A 285 23.07 -9.47 -14.05
CA LEU A 285 22.60 -10.84 -14.14
C LEU A 285 23.64 -11.68 -14.84
N PHE A 286 23.70 -12.95 -14.52
CA PHE A 286 24.63 -13.88 -15.18
C PHE A 286 23.87 -15.02 -15.87
N MET A 287 24.18 -15.24 -17.12
CA MET A 287 23.66 -16.34 -17.92
C MET A 287 24.82 -17.24 -18.40
N PRO A 288 24.80 -18.55 -18.07
CA PRO A 288 25.77 -19.50 -18.53
C PRO A 288 25.80 -19.58 -20.06
N ALA A 289 26.96 -19.94 -20.63
CA ALA A 289 27.08 -20.17 -22.07
C ALA A 289 26.15 -21.30 -22.53
N GLY A 290 25.47 -21.11 -23.66
CA GLY A 290 24.53 -22.09 -24.24
C GLY A 290 23.06 -21.88 -23.79
N GLU A 291 22.78 -21.00 -22.83
CA GLU A 291 21.41 -20.60 -22.49
C GLU A 291 20.92 -19.43 -23.38
N THR A 292 19.60 -19.33 -23.55
CA THR A 292 19.00 -18.19 -24.27
C THR A 292 19.24 -16.92 -23.49
N CYS A 293 20.01 -15.99 -24.07
CA CYS A 293 20.44 -14.77 -23.43
C CYS A 293 19.58 -13.58 -23.86
N ALA A 294 19.06 -12.83 -22.91
CA ALA A 294 18.40 -11.54 -23.16
C ALA A 294 19.41 -10.54 -23.76
N GLN A 295 18.98 -9.80 -24.76
CA GLN A 295 19.80 -8.87 -25.53
C GLN A 295 19.40 -7.43 -25.28
N PRO A 296 20.25 -6.42 -25.52
CA PRO A 296 19.89 -5.02 -25.46
C PRO A 296 18.61 -4.73 -26.27
N GLY A 297 17.63 -4.11 -25.61
CA GLY A 297 16.30 -3.86 -26.16
C GLY A 297 15.23 -4.88 -25.74
N ASP A 298 15.61 -6.05 -25.23
CA ASP A 298 14.66 -6.97 -24.61
C ASP A 298 14.15 -6.43 -23.27
N LEU A 299 12.98 -6.96 -22.84
CA LEU A 299 12.39 -6.71 -21.53
C LEU A 299 12.61 -7.94 -20.63
N VAL A 300 13.04 -7.66 -19.42
CA VAL A 300 13.18 -8.66 -18.34
C VAL A 300 12.08 -8.40 -17.29
N ASP A 301 11.31 -9.43 -16.97
CA ASP A 301 10.27 -9.36 -15.94
C ASP A 301 10.89 -9.18 -14.55
N VAL A 302 10.23 -8.36 -13.70
CA VAL A 302 10.68 -8.09 -12.35
C VAL A 302 9.61 -8.53 -11.34
N GLN A 303 9.92 -9.53 -10.55
CA GLN A 303 9.05 -10.05 -9.49
C GLN A 303 9.28 -9.28 -8.18
N GLN A 304 8.52 -8.23 -7.96
CA GLN A 304 8.56 -7.45 -6.71
C GLN A 304 7.14 -7.04 -6.27
N PRO A 305 6.88 -6.94 -4.96
CA PRO A 305 5.65 -6.33 -4.46
C PRO A 305 5.56 -4.86 -4.89
N LEU A 306 4.56 -4.49 -5.68
CA LEU A 306 4.38 -3.12 -6.17
C LEU A 306 4.30 -2.07 -5.05
N THR A 307 3.85 -2.46 -3.86
CA THR A 307 3.85 -1.59 -2.67
C THR A 307 5.25 -1.15 -2.21
N ARG A 308 6.32 -1.76 -2.74
CA ARG A 308 7.73 -1.41 -2.44
C ARG A 308 8.46 -0.83 -3.64
N VAL A 309 7.84 -0.85 -4.81
CA VAL A 309 8.47 -0.46 -6.07
C VAL A 309 8.17 1.00 -6.41
N VAL A 310 9.17 1.69 -6.93
CA VAL A 310 9.03 2.99 -7.60
C VAL A 310 9.42 2.78 -9.06
N ALA A 311 8.42 2.66 -9.94
CA ALA A 311 8.65 2.55 -11.37
C ALA A 311 9.00 3.92 -11.95
N ASP A 312 9.93 3.97 -12.92
CA ASP A 312 10.28 5.22 -13.62
C ASP A 312 9.14 5.68 -14.52
N THR A 313 8.41 4.74 -15.09
CA THR A 313 7.29 5.02 -15.99
C THR A 313 6.15 4.02 -15.81
N ILE A 314 4.92 4.51 -16.04
CA ILE A 314 3.73 3.68 -16.08
C ILE A 314 3.11 3.79 -17.46
N TYR A 315 2.95 2.65 -18.13
CA TYR A 315 2.29 2.55 -19.42
C TYR A 315 0.88 2.02 -19.26
N TRP A 316 -0.09 2.82 -19.66
CA TRP A 316 -1.50 2.48 -19.70
C TRP A 316 -1.86 2.02 -21.11
N THR A 317 -2.17 0.73 -21.29
CA THR A 317 -2.52 0.09 -22.56
C THR A 317 -4.01 -0.18 -22.70
#